data_9c72723455c6a03422edeb6fe34c966e
#
_entry.id   9c72723455c6a03422edeb6fe34c966e
#
_cell.length_a   1.000
_cell.length_b   1.000
_cell.length_c   1.000
_cell.angle_alpha   90.00
_cell.angle_beta   90.00
_cell.angle_gamma   90.00
#
_symmetry.space_group_name_H-M   'P 1'
#
loop_
_entity.id
_entity.type
_entity.pdbx_description
1 polymer ?
#
loop_
_entity_poly.entity_id
_entity_poly.type
_entity_poly.pdbx_seq_one_letter_code
_entity_poly.pdbx_strand_id
1 'polypeptide(L)'
;PLRRKLRAHISYKIDHPKVSKYLDENYIQPFFKGKIPSFVFKKKQDFKDNKIIWQLWFQGEENASYMIRQCFKSVKKHMGSEYKIIILNEKNIENYLEFPDFVLEKIKKKTFGEKTIVFFSDLLRVCLLATYGGIWCDASIFLSDKIPQDLRNREFFAFERARHRPNKKELKKFIKSPYFSYGYFNWNDDFMVRLLNSFLIAKEN
;
A
#
# COMPACT_ATOMS: atom_id res chain seq x y z
N PRO A 1 19.02 5.26 -23.74
CA PRO A 1 18.37 6.33 -22.96
C PRO A 1 17.19 6.97 -23.70
N LEU A 2 17.33 7.29 -25.01
CA LEU A 2 16.29 7.98 -25.80
C LEU A 2 15.01 7.13 -25.96
N ARG A 3 15.15 5.84 -26.29
CA ARG A 3 14.01 4.89 -26.41
C ARG A 3 13.20 4.77 -25.11
N ARG A 4 13.86 4.83 -23.94
CA ARG A 4 13.19 4.76 -22.63
C ARG A 4 12.40 6.02 -22.32
N LYS A 5 12.96 7.20 -22.66
CA LYS A 5 12.27 8.50 -22.51
C LYS A 5 11.07 8.59 -23.47
N LEU A 6 11.23 8.15 -24.72
CA LEU A 6 10.15 8.14 -25.70
C LEU A 6 9.01 7.19 -25.26
N ARG A 7 9.33 5.98 -24.81
CA ARG A 7 8.31 5.04 -24.26
C ARG A 7 7.58 5.63 -23.06
N ALA A 8 8.29 6.24 -22.13
CA ALA A 8 7.66 6.90 -20.99
C ALA A 8 6.71 8.02 -21.44
N HIS A 9 7.15 8.86 -22.37
CA HIS A 9 6.34 9.96 -22.90
C HIS A 9 5.07 9.44 -23.62
N ILE A 10 5.19 8.42 -24.46
CA ILE A 10 4.05 7.78 -25.14
C ILE A 10 3.09 7.19 -24.11
N SER A 11 3.60 6.44 -23.13
CA SER A 11 2.79 5.86 -22.07
C SER A 11 2.00 6.93 -21.32
N TYR A 12 2.65 8.01 -20.87
CA TYR A 12 1.98 9.07 -20.13
C TYR A 12 0.95 9.86 -20.96
N LYS A 13 1.26 10.18 -22.23
CA LYS A 13 0.36 11.03 -23.03
C LYS A 13 -0.73 10.26 -23.76
N ILE A 14 -0.51 8.99 -24.06
CA ILE A 14 -1.43 8.20 -24.87
C ILE A 14 -2.10 7.10 -24.04
N ASP A 15 -1.31 6.28 -23.34
CA ASP A 15 -1.86 5.12 -22.64
C ASP A 15 -2.59 5.50 -21.35
N HIS A 16 -2.00 6.38 -20.52
CA HIS A 16 -2.61 6.77 -19.26
C HIS A 16 -3.99 7.44 -19.42
N PRO A 17 -4.20 8.39 -20.34
CA PRO A 17 -5.54 8.95 -20.56
C PRO A 17 -6.57 7.91 -21.01
N LYS A 18 -6.17 6.95 -21.86
CA LYS A 18 -7.05 5.84 -22.27
C LYS A 18 -7.43 4.93 -21.12
N VAL A 19 -6.42 4.54 -20.28
CA VAL A 19 -6.66 3.73 -19.09
C VAL A 19 -7.52 4.49 -18.09
N SER A 20 -7.22 5.77 -17.86
CA SER A 20 -8.00 6.61 -16.94
C SER A 20 -9.46 6.71 -17.38
N LYS A 21 -9.72 6.97 -18.66
CA LYS A 21 -11.05 7.01 -19.22
C LYS A 21 -11.77 5.66 -19.07
N TYR A 22 -11.08 4.55 -19.39
CA TYR A 22 -11.63 3.22 -19.25
C TYR A 22 -12.02 2.91 -17.81
N LEU A 23 -11.16 3.22 -16.83
CA LEU A 23 -11.44 3.02 -15.41
C LEU A 23 -12.61 3.89 -14.94
N ASP A 24 -12.64 5.15 -15.35
CA ASP A 24 -13.74 6.06 -15.01
C ASP A 24 -15.07 5.55 -15.54
N GLU A 25 -15.17 5.24 -16.82
CA GLU A 25 -16.41 4.82 -17.49
C GLU A 25 -16.91 3.46 -17.00
N ASN A 26 -16.02 2.50 -16.73
CA ASN A 26 -16.40 1.11 -16.44
C ASN A 26 -16.46 0.78 -14.94
N TYR A 27 -15.81 1.56 -14.08
CA TYR A 27 -15.73 1.26 -12.65
C TYR A 27 -16.10 2.46 -11.77
N ILE A 28 -15.49 3.64 -11.97
CA ILE A 28 -15.65 4.77 -11.06
C ILE A 28 -17.06 5.36 -11.16
N GLN A 29 -17.51 5.71 -12.37
CA GLN A 29 -18.86 6.23 -12.59
C GLN A 29 -19.96 5.24 -12.24
N PRO A 30 -19.87 3.95 -12.62
CA PRO A 30 -20.83 2.94 -12.18
C PRO A 30 -20.87 2.77 -10.66
N PHE A 31 -19.72 2.85 -9.97
CA PHE A 31 -19.66 2.79 -8.50
C PHE A 31 -20.45 3.94 -7.87
N PHE A 32 -20.16 5.18 -8.26
CA PHE A 32 -20.87 6.35 -7.71
C PHE A 32 -22.37 6.35 -8.05
N LYS A 33 -22.77 5.70 -9.13
CA LYS A 33 -24.19 5.52 -9.51
C LYS A 33 -24.86 4.31 -8.84
N GLY A 34 -24.17 3.64 -7.91
CA GLY A 34 -24.68 2.45 -7.23
C GLY A 34 -24.89 1.24 -8.13
N LYS A 35 -24.29 1.19 -9.33
CA LYS A 35 -24.41 0.09 -10.29
C LYS A 35 -23.45 -1.06 -10.03
N ILE A 36 -22.38 -0.82 -9.28
CA ILE A 36 -21.43 -1.86 -8.86
C ILE A 36 -21.84 -2.30 -7.46
N PRO A 37 -22.14 -3.59 -7.24
CA PRO A 37 -22.47 -4.08 -5.91
C PRO A 37 -21.27 -3.87 -4.96
N SER A 38 -21.54 -3.40 -3.75
CA SER A 38 -20.54 -3.34 -2.70
C SER A 38 -20.19 -4.75 -2.26
N PHE A 39 -18.90 -5.03 -2.13
CA PHE A 39 -18.41 -6.27 -1.55
C PHE A 39 -17.91 -5.98 -0.14
N VAL A 40 -18.55 -6.61 0.85
CA VAL A 40 -18.18 -6.47 2.26
C VAL A 40 -17.54 -7.76 2.71
N PHE A 41 -16.30 -7.69 3.17
CA PHE A 41 -15.63 -8.84 3.78
C PHE A 41 -16.24 -9.13 5.14
N LYS A 42 -16.55 -10.41 5.40
CA LYS A 42 -16.96 -10.86 6.73
C LYS A 42 -15.74 -10.92 7.65
N LYS A 43 -15.88 -10.40 8.85
CA LYS A 43 -14.87 -10.57 9.90
C LYS A 43 -14.76 -12.04 10.26
N LYS A 44 -13.54 -12.54 10.32
CA LYS A 44 -13.20 -13.89 10.80
C LYS A 44 -12.62 -13.87 12.22
N GLN A 45 -12.27 -12.68 12.70
CA GLN A 45 -11.73 -12.46 14.04
C GLN A 45 -12.45 -11.31 14.71
N ASP A 46 -12.69 -11.42 16.00
CA ASP A 46 -13.17 -10.32 16.82
C ASP A 46 -12.00 -9.72 17.59
N PHE A 47 -11.82 -8.42 17.42
CA PHE A 47 -10.84 -7.65 18.17
C PHE A 47 -11.58 -6.71 19.12
N LYS A 48 -11.11 -6.60 20.38
CA LYS A 48 -11.72 -5.75 21.40
C LYS A 48 -11.67 -4.26 21.02
N ASP A 49 -10.67 -3.88 20.23
CA ASP A 49 -10.48 -2.52 19.74
C ASP A 49 -9.73 -2.56 18.39
N ASN A 50 -9.70 -1.43 17.70
CA ASN A 50 -9.02 -1.29 16.41
C ASN A 50 -7.52 -1.01 16.54
N LYS A 51 -6.93 -1.34 17.68
CA LYS A 51 -5.48 -1.18 17.93
C LYS A 51 -4.69 -2.33 17.33
N ILE A 52 -4.73 -2.41 16.02
CA ILE A 52 -4.04 -3.44 15.25
C ILE A 52 -3.05 -2.77 14.30
N ILE A 53 -1.86 -3.36 14.19
CA ILE A 53 -0.91 -3.03 13.12
C ILE A 53 -0.74 -4.26 12.25
N TRP A 54 -1.08 -4.08 10.97
CA TRP A 54 -0.97 -5.09 9.93
C TRP A 54 0.35 -4.93 9.18
N GLN A 55 1.12 -6.00 9.05
CA GLN A 55 2.31 -6.09 8.22
C GLN A 55 2.21 -7.34 7.36
N LEU A 56 2.86 -7.37 6.21
CA LEU A 56 2.86 -8.55 5.34
C LEU A 56 4.29 -8.93 4.95
N TRP A 57 4.62 -10.19 5.18
CA TRP A 57 5.75 -10.85 4.53
C TRP A 57 5.27 -12.21 4.03
N PHE A 58 4.95 -12.28 2.74
CA PHE A 58 4.19 -13.40 2.17
C PHE A 58 4.83 -14.77 2.43
N GLN A 59 6.17 -14.84 2.44
CA GLN A 59 6.94 -16.05 2.67
C GLN A 59 7.09 -16.45 4.16
N GLY A 60 6.54 -15.67 5.07
CA GLY A 60 6.72 -15.86 6.51
C GLY A 60 7.87 -15.07 7.11
N GLU A 61 7.71 -14.58 8.36
CA GLU A 61 8.69 -13.75 9.07
C GLU A 61 10.06 -14.42 9.16
N GLU A 62 10.09 -15.73 9.33
CA GLU A 62 11.29 -16.57 9.40
C GLU A 62 12.15 -16.50 8.13
N ASN A 63 11.52 -16.28 6.99
CA ASN A 63 12.16 -16.14 5.68
C ASN A 63 12.49 -14.68 5.31
N ALA A 64 12.24 -13.75 6.22
CA ALA A 64 12.54 -12.34 5.98
C ALA A 64 14.05 -12.07 6.05
N SER A 65 14.53 -11.15 5.21
CA SER A 65 15.91 -10.68 5.28
C SER A 65 16.22 -10.03 6.62
N TYR A 66 17.51 -9.94 6.97
CA TYR A 66 17.92 -9.28 8.23
C TYR A 66 17.30 -7.88 8.37
N MET A 67 17.33 -7.07 7.33
CA MET A 67 16.80 -5.72 7.36
C MET A 67 15.30 -5.70 7.64
N ILE A 68 14.53 -6.56 6.99
CA ILE A 68 13.07 -6.66 7.21
C ILE A 68 12.76 -7.09 8.64
N ARG A 69 13.51 -8.05 9.18
CA ARG A 69 13.36 -8.45 10.59
C ARG A 69 13.65 -7.30 11.56
N GLN A 70 14.61 -6.39 11.24
CA GLN A 70 14.83 -5.19 12.06
C GLN A 70 13.63 -4.22 11.98
N CYS A 71 13.00 -4.09 10.81
CA CYS A 71 11.77 -3.30 10.68
C CYS A 71 10.65 -3.89 11.56
N PHE A 72 10.39 -5.18 11.53
CA PHE A 72 9.40 -5.82 12.41
C PHE A 72 9.72 -5.60 13.90
N LYS A 73 10.98 -5.78 14.29
CA LYS A 73 11.42 -5.53 15.68
C LYS A 73 11.18 -4.08 16.09
N SER A 74 11.42 -3.12 15.19
CA SER A 74 11.20 -1.70 15.48
C SER A 74 9.72 -1.40 15.72
N VAL A 75 8.82 -1.94 14.89
CA VAL A 75 7.37 -1.79 15.07
C VAL A 75 6.94 -2.42 16.41
N LYS A 76 7.38 -3.65 16.70
CA LYS A 76 7.10 -4.33 17.96
C LYS A 76 7.61 -3.56 19.16
N LYS A 77 8.82 -3.02 19.09
CA LYS A 77 9.45 -2.23 20.17
C LYS A 77 8.63 -0.98 20.49
N HIS A 78 8.24 -0.21 19.48
CA HIS A 78 7.63 1.09 19.70
C HIS A 78 6.11 1.04 19.87
N MET A 79 5.44 0.04 19.31
CA MET A 79 3.99 -0.04 19.30
C MET A 79 3.40 -1.26 20.00
N GLY A 80 4.20 -2.31 20.28
CA GLY A 80 3.71 -3.59 20.78
C GLY A 80 3.10 -3.56 22.19
N SER A 81 3.33 -2.52 22.98
CA SER A 81 2.66 -2.33 24.28
C SER A 81 1.24 -1.80 24.17
N GLU A 82 0.89 -1.18 23.06
CA GLU A 82 -0.41 -0.52 22.85
C GLU A 82 -1.22 -1.16 21.71
N TYR A 83 -0.54 -1.84 20.77
CA TYR A 83 -1.13 -2.40 19.56
C TYR A 83 -0.83 -3.89 19.43
N LYS A 84 -1.81 -4.65 18.96
CA LYS A 84 -1.60 -6.02 18.50
C LYS A 84 -0.90 -5.97 17.14
N ILE A 85 0.33 -6.48 17.06
CA ILE A 85 1.09 -6.55 15.81
C ILE A 85 0.78 -7.88 15.14
N ILE A 86 0.30 -7.84 13.89
CA ILE A 86 -0.03 -9.03 13.10
C ILE A 86 0.84 -9.02 11.85
N ILE A 87 1.78 -9.95 11.77
CA ILE A 87 2.57 -10.19 10.57
C ILE A 87 1.89 -11.28 9.76
N LEU A 88 1.33 -10.87 8.64
CA LEU A 88 0.62 -11.74 7.71
C LEU A 88 1.61 -12.49 6.82
N ASN A 89 1.22 -13.69 6.42
CA ASN A 89 1.90 -14.51 5.45
C ASN A 89 0.89 -15.37 4.68
N GLU A 90 1.34 -16.11 3.68
CA GLU A 90 0.49 -16.98 2.86
C GLU A 90 -0.40 -17.91 3.68
N LYS A 91 0.09 -18.41 4.83
CA LYS A 91 -0.61 -19.42 5.64
C LYS A 91 -1.65 -18.86 6.60
N ASN A 92 -1.56 -17.57 6.96
CA ASN A 92 -2.41 -16.98 7.99
C ASN A 92 -3.39 -15.89 7.50
N ILE A 93 -3.26 -15.44 6.26
CA ILE A 93 -4.17 -14.41 5.69
C ILE A 93 -5.62 -14.85 5.77
N GLU A 94 -5.91 -16.11 5.49
CA GLU A 94 -7.26 -16.66 5.50
C GLU A 94 -7.90 -16.69 6.90
N ASN A 95 -7.11 -16.55 7.97
CA ASN A 95 -7.64 -16.41 9.33
C ASN A 95 -8.36 -15.08 9.55
N TYR A 96 -8.14 -14.10 8.67
CA TYR A 96 -8.69 -12.75 8.80
C TYR A 96 -9.66 -12.40 7.68
N LEU A 97 -9.35 -12.78 6.44
CA LEU A 97 -10.16 -12.46 5.27
C LEU A 97 -10.35 -13.70 4.39
N GLU A 98 -11.53 -13.80 3.82
CA GLU A 98 -11.85 -14.80 2.80
C GLU A 98 -11.95 -14.10 1.45
N PHE A 99 -11.00 -14.39 0.56
CA PHE A 99 -11.00 -13.82 -0.78
C PHE A 99 -11.84 -14.67 -1.73
N PRO A 100 -12.53 -14.04 -2.69
CA PRO A 100 -13.21 -14.77 -3.75
C PRO A 100 -12.24 -15.64 -4.57
N ASP A 101 -12.72 -16.77 -5.06
CA ASP A 101 -11.91 -17.73 -5.81
C ASP A 101 -11.15 -17.11 -6.98
N PHE A 102 -11.74 -16.18 -7.70
CA PHE A 102 -11.07 -15.51 -8.81
C PHE A 102 -9.83 -14.71 -8.39
N VAL A 103 -9.77 -14.22 -7.15
CA VAL A 103 -8.57 -13.55 -6.59
C VAL A 103 -7.50 -14.59 -6.30
N LEU A 104 -7.89 -15.68 -5.60
CA LEU A 104 -6.98 -16.76 -5.23
C LEU A 104 -6.39 -17.43 -6.48
N GLU A 105 -7.20 -17.65 -7.51
CA GLU A 105 -6.73 -18.16 -8.81
C GLU A 105 -5.70 -17.25 -9.47
N LYS A 106 -5.88 -15.93 -9.43
CA LYS A 106 -4.91 -14.99 -9.99
C LYS A 106 -3.57 -15.03 -9.26
N ILE A 107 -3.60 -15.21 -7.94
CA ILE A 107 -2.38 -15.39 -7.14
C ILE A 107 -1.70 -16.70 -7.54
N LYS A 108 -2.43 -17.81 -7.55
CA LYS A 108 -1.92 -19.15 -7.88
C LYS A 108 -1.34 -19.20 -9.30
N LYS A 109 -2.03 -18.61 -10.27
CA LYS A 109 -1.59 -18.53 -11.68
C LYS A 109 -0.48 -17.51 -11.91
N LYS A 110 -0.07 -16.75 -10.91
CA LYS A 110 0.89 -15.62 -11.03
C LYS A 110 0.55 -14.70 -12.20
N THR A 111 -0.73 -14.30 -12.32
CA THR A 111 -1.29 -13.59 -13.48
C THR A 111 -0.50 -12.32 -13.84
N PHE A 112 0.14 -11.67 -12.87
CA PHE A 112 0.96 -10.47 -13.07
C PHE A 112 2.48 -10.78 -12.95
N GLY A 113 2.89 -12.04 -13.15
CA GLY A 113 4.27 -12.49 -13.00
C GLY A 113 4.80 -12.26 -11.59
N GLU A 114 6.03 -11.79 -11.46
CA GLU A 114 6.69 -11.50 -10.17
C GLU A 114 5.95 -10.42 -9.35
N LYS A 115 5.13 -9.58 -9.98
CA LYS A 115 4.37 -8.52 -9.32
C LYS A 115 3.04 -8.97 -8.72
N THR A 116 2.66 -10.23 -8.90
CA THR A 116 1.37 -10.76 -8.42
C THR A 116 1.18 -10.53 -6.92
N ILE A 117 2.20 -10.82 -6.12
CA ILE A 117 2.14 -10.61 -4.66
C ILE A 117 2.12 -9.13 -4.28
N VAL A 118 2.76 -8.26 -5.06
CA VAL A 118 2.70 -6.81 -4.84
C VAL A 118 1.28 -6.30 -5.03
N PHE A 119 0.62 -6.64 -6.14
CA PHE A 119 -0.77 -6.26 -6.37
C PHE A 119 -1.74 -6.89 -5.36
N PHE A 120 -1.47 -8.13 -4.96
CA PHE A 120 -2.26 -8.75 -3.89
C PHE A 120 -2.08 -8.03 -2.56
N SER A 121 -0.86 -7.60 -2.22
CA SER A 121 -0.60 -6.78 -1.03
C SER A 121 -1.37 -5.47 -1.05
N ASP A 122 -1.48 -4.83 -2.22
CA ASP A 122 -2.25 -3.59 -2.37
C ASP A 122 -3.75 -3.81 -2.14
N LEU A 123 -4.30 -4.92 -2.62
CA LEU A 123 -5.68 -5.32 -2.35
C LEU A 123 -5.88 -5.67 -0.87
N LEU A 124 -5.01 -6.52 -0.32
CA LEU A 124 -5.10 -7.02 1.05
C LEU A 124 -5.14 -5.88 2.08
N ARG A 125 -4.25 -4.88 1.94
CA ARG A 125 -4.21 -3.74 2.87
C ARG A 125 -5.51 -2.95 2.92
N VAL A 126 -6.11 -2.72 1.77
CA VAL A 126 -7.39 -2.00 1.68
C VAL A 126 -8.52 -2.82 2.30
N CYS A 127 -8.58 -4.11 1.99
CA CYS A 127 -9.60 -5.01 2.53
C CYS A 127 -9.49 -5.16 4.05
N LEU A 128 -8.28 -5.30 4.60
CA LEU A 128 -8.07 -5.39 6.06
C LEU A 128 -8.46 -4.10 6.77
N LEU A 129 -8.04 -2.96 6.25
CA LEU A 129 -8.35 -1.67 6.84
C LEU A 129 -9.84 -1.35 6.77
N ALA A 130 -10.52 -1.70 5.67
CA ALA A 130 -11.97 -1.54 5.56
C ALA A 130 -12.74 -2.46 6.51
N THR A 131 -12.24 -3.68 6.77
CA THR A 131 -12.93 -4.69 7.58
C THR A 131 -12.66 -4.52 9.07
N TYR A 132 -11.44 -4.20 9.46
CA TYR A 132 -10.98 -4.20 10.85
C TYR A 132 -10.47 -2.85 11.32
N GLY A 133 -10.22 -1.92 10.41
CA GLY A 133 -9.48 -0.71 10.74
C GLY A 133 -8.03 -0.99 11.13
N GLY A 134 -7.43 -0.04 11.86
CA GLY A 134 -6.07 -0.13 12.36
C GLY A 134 -5.04 0.57 11.49
N ILE A 135 -3.82 0.07 11.50
CA ILE A 135 -2.67 0.64 10.81
C ILE A 135 -2.07 -0.40 9.88
N TRP A 136 -1.97 -0.10 8.60
CA TRP A 136 -1.11 -0.84 7.69
C TRP A 136 0.28 -0.24 7.71
N CYS A 137 1.29 -1.08 7.91
CA CYS A 137 2.69 -0.69 7.94
C CYS A 137 3.49 -1.69 7.09
N ASP A 138 3.94 -1.27 5.90
CA ASP A 138 4.75 -2.15 5.04
C ASP A 138 5.94 -2.73 5.79
N ALA A 139 6.30 -3.97 5.48
CA ALA A 139 7.40 -4.70 6.13
C ALA A 139 8.76 -3.98 6.08
N SER A 140 8.94 -3.09 5.12
CA SER A 140 10.16 -2.29 4.95
C SER A 140 10.21 -0.99 5.76
N ILE A 141 9.16 -0.68 6.53
CA ILE A 141 9.13 0.52 7.36
C ILE A 141 9.83 0.24 8.69
N PHE A 142 10.80 1.09 9.01
CA PHE A 142 11.49 1.11 10.29
C PHE A 142 10.95 2.27 11.13
N LEU A 143 10.40 1.97 12.30
CA LEU A 143 9.98 2.98 13.26
C LEU A 143 11.15 3.37 14.16
N SER A 144 11.49 4.64 14.18
CA SER A 144 12.50 5.20 15.09
C SER A 144 11.90 5.58 16.45
N ASP A 145 10.58 5.76 16.50
CA ASP A 145 9.82 6.12 17.70
C ASP A 145 8.35 5.68 17.56
N LYS A 146 7.52 5.92 18.59
CA LYS A 146 6.07 5.69 18.54
C LYS A 146 5.43 6.53 17.44
N ILE A 147 4.42 5.95 16.79
CA ILE A 147 3.57 6.70 15.87
C ILE A 147 2.85 7.79 16.67
N PRO A 148 2.90 9.07 16.25
CA PRO A 148 2.29 10.18 16.98
C PRO A 148 0.80 9.95 17.23
N GLN A 149 0.34 10.32 18.42
CA GLN A 149 -1.03 10.05 18.86
C GLN A 149 -2.07 10.79 18.01
N ASP A 150 -1.77 12.00 17.57
CA ASP A 150 -2.64 12.78 16.69
C ASP A 150 -2.87 12.08 15.34
N LEU A 151 -1.88 11.35 14.83
CA LEU A 151 -2.05 10.51 13.64
C LEU A 151 -2.88 9.27 13.93
N ARG A 152 -2.61 8.60 15.05
CA ARG A 152 -3.32 7.37 15.45
C ARG A 152 -4.81 7.58 15.70
N ASN A 153 -5.20 8.81 16.06
CA ASN A 153 -6.59 9.17 16.33
C ASN A 153 -7.38 9.59 15.09
N ARG A 154 -6.74 9.72 13.94
CA ARG A 154 -7.41 10.11 12.70
C ARG A 154 -8.31 9.00 12.18
N GLU A 155 -9.40 9.38 11.54
CA GLU A 155 -10.28 8.42 10.85
C GLU A 155 -9.59 7.79 9.65
N PHE A 156 -8.82 8.60 8.92
CA PHE A 156 -7.98 8.17 7.82
C PHE A 156 -6.68 8.97 7.78
N PHE A 157 -5.57 8.30 7.53
CA PHE A 157 -4.29 8.93 7.27
C PHE A 157 -3.51 8.15 6.19
N ALA A 158 -2.94 8.90 5.26
CA ALA A 158 -1.94 8.42 4.31
C ALA A 158 -0.92 9.55 4.07
N PHE A 159 0.32 9.18 3.80
CA PHE A 159 1.30 10.19 3.37
C PHE A 159 0.95 10.68 1.97
N GLU A 160 0.87 11.98 1.82
CA GLU A 160 0.70 12.62 0.52
C GLU A 160 2.05 13.16 0.04
N ARG A 161 2.31 13.00 -1.23
CA ARG A 161 3.44 13.64 -1.87
C ARG A 161 3.24 15.15 -1.90
N ALA A 162 4.28 15.91 -1.55
CA ALA A 162 4.19 17.38 -1.58
C ALA A 162 3.71 17.90 -2.95
N ARG A 163 2.78 18.87 -2.93
CA ARG A 163 2.12 19.38 -4.14
C ARG A 163 3.03 20.25 -5.01
N HIS A 164 4.10 20.77 -4.44
CA HIS A 164 5.03 21.64 -5.15
C HIS A 164 6.34 20.90 -5.47
N ARG A 165 6.88 21.21 -6.60
CA ARG A 165 8.16 20.68 -7.06
C ARG A 165 9.27 21.15 -6.12
N PRO A 166 10.12 20.27 -5.58
CA PRO A 166 11.28 20.68 -4.81
C PRO A 166 12.19 21.56 -5.68
N ASN A 167 12.81 22.56 -5.07
CA ASN A 167 13.76 23.38 -5.80
C ASN A 167 15.02 22.57 -6.20
N LYS A 168 15.83 23.11 -7.13
CA LYS A 168 17.02 22.42 -7.64
C LYS A 168 18.04 22.03 -6.55
N LYS A 169 18.11 22.79 -5.45
CA LYS A 169 19.04 22.52 -4.33
C LYS A 169 18.55 21.33 -3.49
N GLU A 170 17.25 21.26 -3.25
CA GLU A 170 16.62 20.12 -2.56
C GLU A 170 16.70 18.85 -3.41
N LEU A 171 16.37 18.94 -4.71
CA LEU A 171 16.52 17.82 -5.65
C LEU A 171 17.94 17.27 -5.69
N LYS A 172 18.98 18.12 -5.66
CA LYS A 172 20.37 17.67 -5.64
C LYS A 172 20.75 16.89 -4.39
N LYS A 173 20.13 17.20 -3.22
CA LYS A 173 20.36 16.43 -1.99
C LYS A 173 19.82 15.00 -2.13
N PHE A 174 18.65 14.83 -2.74
CA PHE A 174 18.02 13.53 -2.94
C PHE A 174 18.65 12.71 -4.08
N ILE A 175 19.02 13.34 -5.19
CA ILE A 175 19.63 12.67 -6.36
C ILE A 175 21.01 12.07 -6.04
N LYS A 176 21.72 12.59 -5.05
CA LYS A 176 23.01 12.04 -4.60
C LYS A 176 22.88 10.73 -3.82
N SER A 177 21.67 10.36 -3.41
CA SER A 177 21.44 9.09 -2.71
C SER A 177 21.32 7.95 -3.74
N PRO A 178 22.13 6.88 -3.62
CA PRO A 178 22.06 5.74 -4.53
C PRO A 178 20.74 4.95 -4.40
N TYR A 179 19.96 5.21 -3.37
CA TYR A 179 18.72 4.50 -3.07
C TYR A 179 17.47 5.10 -3.72
N PHE A 180 17.57 6.28 -4.32
CA PHE A 180 16.43 6.93 -4.94
C PHE A 180 16.48 6.85 -6.46
N SER A 181 15.53 6.14 -7.05
CA SER A 181 15.42 6.15 -8.50
C SER A 181 14.96 7.53 -8.98
N TYR A 182 15.55 8.00 -10.07
CA TYR A 182 15.18 9.27 -10.70
C TYR A 182 13.67 9.40 -10.99
N GLY A 183 12.98 8.28 -11.21
CA GLY A 183 11.54 8.24 -11.44
C GLY A 183 10.69 8.71 -10.25
N TYR A 184 11.13 8.48 -9.01
CA TYR A 184 10.41 8.95 -7.81
C TYR A 184 10.46 10.46 -7.63
N PHE A 185 11.48 11.12 -8.17
CA PHE A 185 11.71 12.56 -8.06
C PHE A 185 11.41 13.32 -9.34
N ASN A 186 10.99 12.62 -10.39
CA ASN A 186 10.56 13.26 -11.61
C ASN A 186 9.15 13.82 -11.40
N TRP A 187 9.09 15.04 -10.88
CA TRP A 187 7.87 15.81 -10.75
C TRP A 187 7.46 16.33 -12.13
N ASN A 188 6.85 15.48 -12.91
CA ASN A 188 6.13 15.92 -14.08
C ASN A 188 4.70 16.24 -13.65
N ASP A 189 4.10 17.28 -14.23
CA ASP A 189 2.69 17.59 -14.03
C ASP A 189 1.80 16.41 -14.43
N ASP A 190 2.31 15.52 -15.29
CA ASP A 190 1.67 14.28 -15.73
C ASP A 190 1.81 13.11 -14.72
N PHE A 191 2.67 13.20 -13.70
CA PHE A 191 2.85 12.12 -12.72
C PHE A 191 2.09 12.43 -11.43
N MET A 192 0.89 11.89 -11.34
CA MET A 192 -0.10 12.24 -10.33
C MET A 192 -0.24 11.22 -9.19
N VAL A 193 0.75 10.34 -8.95
CA VAL A 193 0.71 9.49 -7.75
C VAL A 193 0.91 10.36 -6.52
N ARG A 194 -0.19 10.68 -5.86
CA ARG A 194 -0.21 11.59 -4.71
C ARG A 194 -0.10 10.87 -3.38
N LEU A 195 -0.72 9.70 -3.26
CA LEU A 195 -0.78 8.96 -2.02
C LEU A 195 0.27 7.84 -1.98
N LEU A 196 0.91 7.68 -0.83
CA LEU A 196 1.75 6.52 -0.53
C LEU A 196 0.92 5.51 0.26
N ASN A 197 0.85 4.29 -0.25
CA ASN A 197 0.08 3.22 0.37
C ASN A 197 0.90 2.30 1.30
N SER A 198 2.18 2.62 1.50
CA SER A 198 3.07 1.85 2.37
C SER A 198 2.75 2.01 3.87
N PHE A 199 2.09 3.11 4.23
CA PHE A 199 1.65 3.38 5.59
C PHE A 199 0.29 4.05 5.55
N LEU A 200 -0.71 3.38 6.11
CA LEU A 200 -2.10 3.82 6.12
C LEU A 200 -2.68 3.65 7.52
N ILE A 201 -3.49 4.59 7.95
CA ILE A 201 -4.33 4.45 9.14
C ILE A 201 -5.78 4.59 8.68
N ALA A 202 -6.64 3.71 9.15
CA ALA A 202 -8.07 3.85 8.94
C ALA A 202 -8.82 3.33 10.17
N LYS A 203 -9.92 3.99 10.52
CA LYS A 203 -10.90 3.38 11.41
C LYS A 203 -11.73 2.37 10.63
N GLU A 204 -12.29 1.44 11.34
CA GLU A 204 -13.27 0.51 10.78
C GLU A 204 -14.48 1.29 10.26
N ASN A 205 -15.02 0.85 9.12
CA ASN A 205 -16.26 1.38 8.53
C ASN A 205 -17.47 0.69 9.09
#